data_d9c0a7cb1d361f93e2ddf7952fb6b9cd
#
_entry.id   d9c0a7cb1d361f93e2ddf7952fb6b9cd
#
_cell.length_a   1.000
_cell.length_b   1.000
_cell.length_c   1.000
_cell.angle_alpha   90.00
_cell.angle_beta   90.00
_cell.angle_gamma   90.00
#
_symmetry.space_group_name_H-M   'P 1'
#
loop_
_entity.id
_entity.type
_entity.pdbx_description
1 polymer ?
#
loop_
_entity_poly.entity_id
_entity_poly.type
_entity_poly.pdbx_seq_one_letter_code
_entity_poly.pdbx_strand_id
1 'polypeptide(L)'
;MKQMYFEAKSAGKGKKVIITETGWPSQGASLQGAHPSKVNALKYFINTQNWSFEDDIEMFYFSAFDESWKVGVEGDVGAYWGLWDKDEKLKF
;
A
#
# COMPACT_ATOMS: atom_id res chain seq x y z
N MET A 1 -8.42 0.13 5.46
CA MET A 1 -8.24 -1.19 4.78
C MET A 1 -8.97 -2.32 5.48
N LYS A 2 -8.81 -2.49 6.80
CA LYS A 2 -9.50 -3.56 7.53
C LYS A 2 -11.01 -3.55 7.36
N GLN A 3 -11.64 -2.37 7.50
CA GLN A 3 -13.09 -2.24 7.37
C GLN A 3 -13.57 -2.67 6.00
N MET A 4 -12.90 -2.21 4.95
CA MET A 4 -13.25 -2.61 3.58
C MET A 4 -13.11 -4.11 3.37
N TYR A 5 -12.06 -4.71 3.93
CA TYR A 5 -11.85 -6.15 3.84
C TYR A 5 -12.98 -6.93 4.50
N PHE A 6 -13.38 -6.55 5.73
CA PHE A 6 -14.45 -7.24 6.44
C PHE A 6 -15.82 -7.04 5.78
N GLU A 7 -16.07 -5.87 5.21
CA GLU A 7 -17.29 -5.63 4.43
C GLU A 7 -17.35 -6.54 3.19
N ALA A 8 -16.24 -6.64 2.46
CA ALA A 8 -16.14 -7.51 1.29
C ALA A 8 -16.31 -8.97 1.68
N LYS A 9 -15.70 -9.41 2.78
CA LYS A 9 -15.80 -10.79 3.27
C LYS A 9 -17.23 -11.12 3.68
N SER A 10 -17.91 -10.20 4.34
CA SER A 10 -19.32 -10.36 4.73
C SER A 10 -20.22 -10.47 3.49
N ALA A 11 -20.01 -9.61 2.50
CA ALA A 11 -20.75 -9.65 1.24
C ALA A 11 -20.48 -10.94 0.44
N GLY A 12 -19.27 -11.46 0.53
CA GLY A 12 -18.83 -12.67 -0.18
C GLY A 12 -19.42 -13.96 0.35
N LYS A 13 -20.01 -13.96 1.54
CA LYS A 13 -20.72 -15.10 2.13
C LYS A 13 -19.93 -16.41 2.06
N GLY A 14 -18.75 -16.42 2.65
CA GLY A 14 -17.89 -17.60 2.71
C GLY A 14 -16.92 -17.76 1.55
N LYS A 15 -16.98 -16.91 0.54
CA LYS A 15 -15.98 -16.87 -0.54
C LYS A 15 -14.67 -16.28 -0.02
N LYS A 16 -13.56 -16.72 -0.62
CA LYS A 16 -12.26 -16.18 -0.30
C LYS A 16 -12.15 -14.74 -0.78
N VAL A 17 -11.64 -13.86 0.08
CA VAL A 17 -11.38 -12.46 -0.25
C VAL A 17 -9.86 -12.23 -0.26
N ILE A 18 -9.36 -11.62 -1.32
CA ILE A 18 -7.94 -11.30 -1.49
C ILE A 18 -7.81 -9.81 -1.70
N ILE A 19 -6.88 -9.17 -0.98
CA ILE A 19 -6.53 -7.78 -1.24
C ILE A 19 -5.53 -7.76 -2.39
N THR A 20 -5.94 -7.26 -3.54
CA THR A 20 -5.12 -7.29 -4.75
C THR A 20 -4.14 -6.13 -4.84
N GLU A 21 -4.37 -5.05 -4.09
CA GLU A 21 -3.50 -3.89 -4.11
C GLU A 21 -3.64 -3.10 -2.82
N THR A 22 -2.54 -2.85 -2.14
CA THR A 22 -2.46 -1.96 -0.98
C THR A 22 -1.05 -1.42 -0.87
N GLY A 23 -0.90 -0.20 -0.37
CA GLY A 23 0.40 0.42 -0.22
C GLY A 23 0.31 1.84 0.32
N TRP A 24 1.46 2.51 0.44
CA TRP A 24 1.56 3.89 0.89
C TRP A 24 2.76 4.57 0.22
N PRO A 25 2.59 5.71 -0.46
CA PRO A 25 3.70 6.37 -1.10
C PRO A 25 4.63 7.04 -0.09
N SER A 26 5.91 7.11 -0.42
CA SER A 26 6.93 7.71 0.45
C SER A 26 7.12 9.20 0.23
N GLN A 27 6.65 9.73 -0.90
CA GLN A 27 6.75 11.14 -1.25
C GLN A 27 5.52 11.58 -2.03
N GLY A 28 5.31 12.89 -2.11
CA GLY A 28 4.26 13.49 -2.88
C GLY A 28 3.35 14.37 -2.05
N ALA A 29 2.33 14.93 -2.68
CA ALA A 29 1.36 15.81 -2.01
C ALA A 29 0.36 15.02 -1.18
N SER A 30 -0.06 15.60 -0.05
CA SER A 30 -1.10 15.02 0.78
C SER A 30 -2.46 15.04 0.09
N LEU A 31 -3.27 14.01 0.31
CA LEU A 31 -4.61 13.91 -0.23
C LEU A 31 -5.59 13.42 0.84
N GLN A 32 -6.60 14.23 1.14
CA GLN A 32 -7.67 13.85 2.07
C GLN A 32 -7.17 13.34 3.43
N GLY A 33 -6.15 13.98 3.98
CA GLY A 33 -5.56 13.58 5.26
C GLY A 33 -4.52 12.47 5.18
N ALA A 34 -4.30 11.87 4.02
CA ALA A 34 -3.22 10.93 3.81
C ALA A 34 -1.93 11.68 3.47
N HIS A 35 -0.88 11.47 4.26
CA HIS A 35 0.39 12.19 4.13
C HIS A 35 1.49 11.25 3.66
N PRO A 36 1.93 11.34 2.39
CA PRO A 36 3.07 10.57 1.91
C PRO A 36 4.36 10.95 2.66
N SER A 37 5.04 9.96 3.19
CA SER A 37 6.36 10.13 3.80
C SER A 37 7.02 8.77 3.97
N LYS A 38 8.34 8.74 4.12
CA LYS A 38 9.07 7.49 4.40
C LYS A 38 8.60 6.85 5.71
N VAL A 39 8.38 7.66 6.74
CA VAL A 39 7.92 7.16 8.04
C VAL A 39 6.53 6.55 7.93
N ASN A 40 5.60 7.22 7.26
CA ASN A 40 4.24 6.72 7.10
C ASN A 40 4.21 5.48 6.19
N ALA A 41 5.04 5.44 5.16
CA ALA A 41 5.15 4.28 4.29
C ALA A 41 5.66 3.06 5.05
N LEU A 42 6.68 3.23 5.90
CA LEU A 42 7.20 2.16 6.74
C LEU A 42 6.15 1.69 7.76
N LYS A 43 5.49 2.61 8.44
CA LYS A 43 4.41 2.27 9.38
C LYS A 43 3.29 1.49 8.71
N TYR A 44 2.86 1.93 7.54
CA TYR A 44 1.81 1.27 6.79
C TYR A 44 2.22 -0.16 6.42
N PHE A 45 3.44 -0.33 5.90
CA PHE A 45 3.97 -1.64 5.54
C PHE A 45 3.99 -2.58 6.74
N ILE A 46 4.58 -2.15 7.87
CA ILE A 46 4.68 -2.98 9.07
C ILE A 46 3.30 -3.34 9.61
N ASN A 47 2.42 -2.36 9.75
CA ASN A 47 1.08 -2.58 10.29
C ASN A 47 0.25 -3.50 9.40
N THR A 48 0.36 -3.33 8.08
CA THR A 48 -0.37 -4.15 7.12
C THR A 48 0.13 -5.58 7.12
N GLN A 49 1.45 -5.79 7.18
CA GLN A 49 2.03 -7.12 7.25
C GLN A 49 1.66 -7.84 8.55
N ASN A 50 1.70 -7.15 9.68
CA ASN A 50 1.30 -7.73 10.96
C ASN A 50 -0.18 -8.14 10.95
N TRP A 51 -1.03 -7.27 10.46
CA TRP A 51 -2.46 -7.57 10.36
C TRP A 51 -2.74 -8.75 9.43
N SER A 52 -2.08 -8.79 8.27
CA SER A 52 -2.29 -9.89 7.33
C SER A 52 -1.85 -11.23 7.90
N PHE A 53 -0.78 -11.23 8.69
CA PHE A 53 -0.31 -12.42 9.37
C PHE A 53 -1.28 -12.86 10.48
N GLU A 54 -1.72 -11.92 11.33
CA GLU A 54 -2.63 -12.21 12.46
C GLU A 54 -3.98 -12.76 12.01
N ASP A 55 -4.54 -12.19 10.95
CA ASP A 55 -5.89 -12.53 10.47
C ASP A 55 -5.85 -13.47 9.26
N ASP A 56 -4.69 -13.98 8.88
CA ASP A 56 -4.48 -14.88 7.73
C ASP A 56 -5.10 -14.31 6.44
N ILE A 57 -4.72 -13.08 6.11
CA ILE A 57 -5.24 -12.36 4.95
C ILE A 57 -4.22 -12.41 3.82
N GLU A 58 -4.67 -12.83 2.64
CA GLU A 58 -3.85 -12.76 1.44
C GLU A 58 -3.91 -11.37 0.83
N MET A 59 -2.73 -10.80 0.53
CA MET A 59 -2.64 -9.49 -0.09
C MET A 59 -1.42 -9.37 -1.00
N PHE A 60 -1.52 -8.47 -1.95
CA PHE A 60 -0.40 -8.05 -2.79
C PHE A 60 -0.02 -6.62 -2.42
N TYR A 61 1.21 -6.42 -1.99
CA TYR A 61 1.69 -5.09 -1.62
C TYR A 61 2.17 -4.32 -2.83
N PHE A 62 1.73 -3.08 -2.96
CA PHE A 62 2.12 -2.19 -4.04
C PHE A 62 3.05 -1.12 -3.50
N SER A 63 4.30 -1.12 -3.82
CA SER A 63 4.97 -2.00 -4.74
C SER A 63 6.42 -2.23 -4.28
N ALA A 64 7.16 -3.08 -5.01
CA ALA A 64 8.57 -3.31 -4.68
C ALA A 64 9.43 -2.10 -5.02
N PHE A 65 9.31 -1.56 -6.23
CA PHE A 65 10.16 -0.47 -6.73
C PHE A 65 9.36 0.77 -7.10
N ASP A 66 9.99 1.92 -6.95
CA ASP A 66 9.45 3.17 -7.49
C ASP A 66 9.39 3.09 -9.03
N GLU A 67 8.35 3.69 -9.58
CA GLU A 67 8.10 3.73 -11.00
C GLU A 67 8.04 5.18 -11.45
N SER A 68 9.19 5.76 -11.78
CA SER A 68 9.35 7.20 -12.01
C SER A 68 8.48 7.77 -13.13
N TRP A 69 7.97 6.93 -14.03
CA TRP A 69 7.09 7.35 -15.12
C TRP A 69 5.62 7.56 -14.70
N LYS A 70 5.24 7.13 -13.49
CA LYS A 70 3.84 7.17 -13.02
C LYS A 70 3.49 8.46 -12.29
N VAL A 71 3.78 9.61 -12.86
CA VAL A 71 3.51 10.91 -12.23
C VAL A 71 2.28 11.64 -12.79
N GLY A 72 1.72 11.20 -13.89
CA GLY A 72 0.64 11.92 -14.57
C GLY A 72 -0.74 11.74 -13.94
N VAL A 73 -1.28 10.53 -14.05
CA VAL A 73 -2.67 10.22 -13.66
C VAL A 73 -2.85 10.26 -12.13
N GLU A 74 -1.88 9.76 -11.39
CA GLU A 74 -1.93 9.69 -9.92
C GLU A 74 -1.30 10.92 -9.24
N GLY A 75 -0.91 11.93 -10.01
CA GLY A 75 -0.14 13.05 -9.48
C GLY A 75 1.31 12.64 -9.17
N ASP A 76 1.99 13.40 -8.34
CA ASP A 76 3.39 13.15 -8.01
C ASP A 76 3.60 11.90 -7.12
N VAL A 77 2.58 11.46 -6.40
CA VAL A 77 2.66 10.25 -5.57
C VAL A 77 2.87 8.99 -6.39
N GLY A 78 2.42 8.97 -7.65
CA GLY A 78 2.46 7.79 -8.50
C GLY A 78 3.85 7.19 -8.69
N ALA A 79 4.90 8.01 -8.57
CA ALA A 79 6.29 7.58 -8.74
C ALA A 79 6.91 6.98 -7.47
N TYR A 80 6.23 7.00 -6.31
CA TYR A 80 6.86 6.77 -5.01
C TYR A 80 6.21 5.67 -4.17
N TRP A 81 5.60 4.69 -4.80
CA TRP A 81 4.92 3.59 -4.09
C TRP A 81 5.85 2.45 -3.69
N GLY A 82 7.11 2.44 -4.15
CA GLY A 82 8.03 1.35 -3.92
C GLY A 82 8.60 1.30 -2.50
N LEU A 83 8.97 0.11 -2.06
CA LEU A 83 9.80 -0.10 -0.88
C LEU A 83 11.27 0.18 -1.20
N TRP A 84 11.69 -0.04 -2.44
CA TRP A 84 12.97 0.36 -3.02
C TRP A 84 12.75 1.54 -3.96
N ASP A 85 13.77 2.39 -4.09
CA ASP A 85 13.72 3.49 -5.03
C ASP A 85 13.95 3.01 -6.48
N LYS A 86 13.94 3.94 -7.42
CA LYS A 86 14.16 3.63 -8.85
C LYS A 86 15.55 3.05 -9.14
N ASP A 87 16.51 3.25 -8.26
CA ASP A 87 17.88 2.76 -8.37
C ASP A 87 18.10 1.48 -7.56
N GLU A 88 17.03 0.82 -7.17
CA GLU A 88 17.03 -0.44 -6.42
C GLU A 88 17.62 -0.35 -5.02
N LYS A 89 17.56 0.83 -4.41
CA LYS A 89 17.99 1.04 -3.02
C LYS A 89 16.79 0.98 -2.08
N LEU A 90 16.94 0.22 -1.00
CA LEU A 90 15.92 0.16 0.05
C LEU A 90 15.79 1.52 0.72
N LYS A 91 14.55 1.99 0.89
CA LYS A 91 14.28 3.30 1.50
C LYS A 91 14.41 3.31 3.02
N PHE A 92 14.38 2.16 3.64
CA PHE A 92 14.26 2.02 5.09
C PHE A 92 15.44 1.30 5.70
#